data_65fa767be3b4f3762ca6a5aaca457ef8
#
_entry.id   65fa767be3b4f3762ca6a5aaca457ef8
#
_cell.length_a   1.000
_cell.length_b   1.000
_cell.length_c   1.000
_cell.angle_alpha   90.00
_cell.angle_beta   90.00
_cell.angle_gamma   90.00
#
_symmetry.space_group_name_H-M   'P 1'
#
loop_
_entity.id
_entity.type
_entity.pdbx_description
1 polymer ?
#
loop_
_entity_poly.entity_id
_entity_poly.type
_entity_poly.pdbx_seq_one_letter_code
_entity_poly.pdbx_strand_id
1 'polypeptide(L)'
;MGYEWLALGAALLWAISSLMSIAPSKHLGSFAYSRWRMGCTSIILTLFALFTGGWSTVATSDILPMALSGLIGIFIGDTALFACLNRMGPRQSGLLFSCHAVFSAVLGYFLFSETMTNRELMGSTLVFIGVLSAIFFGREKSHRLDSVSGHLGAGIALGITAAICQALGGILAKPVMVTDIDPIAASAIRMLTAFIAHSTLRLTGYRMAKATQKMTPTIFAITFVNGFLAMAVGMTLIMYALRDGNVGMVALLSSTTPIMLLPIIWLYTKQCPNRYAWSGAFVAVLGTGILVY
;
A
#
# COMPACT_ATOMS: atom_id res chain seq x y z
N MET A 1 7.67 -19.63 8.62
CA MET A 1 6.54 -19.75 7.68
C MET A 1 5.31 -19.12 8.32
N GLY A 2 4.84 -18.02 7.80
CA GLY A 2 3.67 -17.29 8.34
C GLY A 2 3.59 -15.87 7.86
N TYR A 3 4.74 -15.18 7.77
CA TYR A 3 4.80 -13.79 7.31
C TYR A 3 4.40 -13.65 5.83
N GLU A 4 4.62 -14.68 5.03
CA GLU A 4 4.24 -14.73 3.61
C GLU A 4 2.73 -14.60 3.45
N TRP A 5 1.98 -15.36 4.23
CA TRP A 5 0.51 -15.31 4.21
C TRP A 5 -0.04 -13.98 4.72
N LEU A 6 0.65 -13.35 5.68
CA LEU A 6 0.29 -12.02 6.16
C LEU A 6 0.49 -10.97 5.06
N ALA A 7 1.62 -11.01 4.35
CA ALA A 7 1.89 -10.11 3.24
C ALA A 7 0.92 -10.31 2.05
N LEU A 8 0.59 -11.56 1.70
CA LEU A 8 -0.41 -11.88 0.68
C LEU A 8 -1.83 -11.46 1.10
N GLY A 9 -2.18 -11.65 2.38
CA GLY A 9 -3.44 -11.15 2.93
C GLY A 9 -3.56 -9.63 2.83
N ALA A 10 -2.49 -8.90 3.13
CA ALA A 10 -2.44 -7.46 2.94
C ALA A 10 -2.60 -7.07 1.46
N ALA A 11 -1.93 -7.79 0.53
CA ALA A 11 -2.06 -7.57 -0.89
C ALA A 11 -3.51 -7.72 -1.39
N LEU A 12 -4.23 -8.74 -0.90
CA LEU A 12 -5.64 -8.95 -1.23
C LEU A 12 -6.52 -7.80 -0.72
N LEU A 13 -6.34 -7.39 0.53
CA LEU A 13 -7.06 -6.26 1.11
C LEU A 13 -6.79 -4.95 0.35
N TRP A 14 -5.55 -4.72 -0.07
CA TRP A 14 -5.18 -3.57 -0.88
C TRP A 14 -5.77 -3.64 -2.29
N ALA A 15 -5.88 -4.82 -2.89
CA ALA A 15 -6.56 -5.00 -4.17
C ALA A 15 -8.04 -4.61 -4.10
N ILE A 16 -8.77 -5.10 -3.11
CA ILE A 16 -10.18 -4.74 -2.86
C ILE A 16 -10.28 -3.23 -2.63
N SER A 17 -9.43 -2.69 -1.76
CA SER A 17 -9.43 -1.29 -1.36
C SER A 17 -9.08 -0.33 -2.49
N SER A 18 -8.27 -0.76 -3.46
CA SER A 18 -7.90 0.08 -4.61
C SER A 18 -9.10 0.49 -5.45
N LEU A 19 -10.03 -0.43 -5.70
CA LEU A 19 -11.29 -0.13 -6.40
C LEU A 19 -12.22 0.76 -5.56
N MET A 20 -12.32 0.49 -4.27
CA MET A 20 -13.12 1.31 -3.36
C MET A 20 -12.60 2.75 -3.25
N SER A 21 -11.30 2.97 -3.46
CA SER A 21 -10.66 4.29 -3.37
C SER A 21 -11.01 5.23 -4.53
N ILE A 22 -11.42 4.71 -5.69
CA ILE A 22 -11.61 5.50 -6.92
C ILE A 22 -12.62 6.62 -6.72
N ALA A 23 -13.81 6.30 -6.25
CA ALA A 23 -14.89 7.29 -6.07
C ALA A 23 -14.57 8.31 -4.96
N PRO A 24 -14.18 7.90 -3.73
CA PRO A 24 -13.88 8.86 -2.67
C PRO A 24 -12.67 9.74 -2.97
N SER A 25 -11.60 9.20 -3.57
CA SER A 25 -10.39 9.98 -3.87
C SER A 25 -10.62 11.01 -4.97
N LYS A 26 -11.49 10.72 -5.96
CA LYS A 26 -11.90 11.69 -6.98
C LYS A 26 -12.84 12.74 -6.39
N HIS A 27 -13.76 12.34 -5.52
CA HIS A 27 -14.75 13.24 -4.91
C HIS A 27 -14.10 14.24 -3.95
N LEU A 28 -13.23 13.76 -3.07
CA LEU A 28 -12.61 14.59 -2.03
C LEU A 28 -11.26 15.22 -2.44
N GLY A 29 -10.62 14.66 -3.47
CA GLY A 29 -9.20 14.89 -3.74
C GLY A 29 -8.28 14.03 -2.88
N SER A 30 -7.05 13.75 -3.36
CA SER A 30 -6.11 12.82 -2.73
C SER A 30 -5.80 13.17 -1.27
N PHE A 31 -5.49 14.43 -0.97
CA PHE A 31 -5.15 14.87 0.39
C PHE A 31 -6.32 14.75 1.38
N ALA A 32 -7.51 15.22 0.99
CA ALA A 32 -8.67 15.15 1.88
C ALA A 32 -9.14 13.70 2.08
N TYR A 33 -9.11 12.88 1.04
CA TYR A 33 -9.40 11.46 1.12
C TYR A 33 -8.43 10.75 2.09
N SER A 34 -7.11 10.92 1.88
CA SER A 34 -6.09 10.34 2.78
C SER A 34 -6.29 10.79 4.22
N ARG A 35 -6.53 12.09 4.47
CA ARG A 35 -6.78 12.61 5.82
C ARG A 35 -7.96 11.92 6.51
N TRP A 36 -9.11 11.81 5.86
CA TRP A 36 -10.29 11.16 6.45
C TRP A 36 -10.04 9.68 6.70
N ARG A 37 -9.40 9.00 5.75
CA ARG A 37 -9.03 7.60 5.86
C ARG A 37 -8.09 7.37 7.05
N MET A 38 -7.01 8.16 7.16
CA MET A 38 -6.06 8.05 8.28
C MET A 38 -6.70 8.42 9.62
N GLY A 39 -7.60 9.42 9.66
CA GLY A 39 -8.33 9.80 10.86
C GLY A 39 -9.19 8.66 11.41
N CYS A 40 -9.99 8.03 10.56
CA CYS A 40 -10.80 6.88 10.95
C CYS A 40 -9.92 5.71 11.43
N THR A 41 -8.86 5.40 10.67
CA THR A 41 -7.97 4.29 10.97
C THR A 41 -7.17 4.53 12.26
N SER A 42 -6.67 5.74 12.48
CA SER A 42 -5.93 6.07 13.70
C SER A 42 -6.78 5.91 14.96
N ILE A 43 -8.05 6.31 14.91
CA ILE A 43 -8.99 6.09 16.01
C ILE A 43 -9.17 4.60 16.28
N ILE A 44 -9.46 3.81 15.24
CA ILE A 44 -9.69 2.36 15.37
C ILE A 44 -8.47 1.67 15.99
N LEU A 45 -7.28 1.90 15.43
CA LEU A 45 -6.05 1.25 15.89
C LEU A 45 -5.64 1.72 17.29
N THR A 46 -5.79 3.02 17.59
CA THR A 46 -5.51 3.55 18.93
C THR A 46 -6.39 2.92 19.98
N LEU A 47 -7.70 2.85 19.75
CA LEU A 47 -8.64 2.21 20.66
C LEU A 47 -8.35 0.72 20.81
N PHE A 48 -8.09 0.02 19.70
CA PHE A 48 -7.80 -1.41 19.75
C PHE A 48 -6.50 -1.69 20.53
N ALA A 49 -5.43 -0.91 20.29
CA ALA A 49 -4.18 -1.04 21.05
C ALA A 49 -4.35 -0.67 22.54
N LEU A 50 -5.29 0.21 22.90
CA LEU A 50 -5.64 0.49 24.30
C LEU A 50 -6.34 -0.72 24.94
N PHE A 51 -7.32 -1.30 24.27
CA PHE A 51 -8.04 -2.46 24.80
C PHE A 51 -7.18 -3.72 24.92
N THR A 52 -6.22 -3.92 24.01
CA THR A 52 -5.31 -5.09 24.05
C THR A 52 -4.07 -4.86 24.92
N GLY A 53 -3.88 -3.63 25.43
CA GLY A 53 -2.66 -3.30 26.19
C GLY A 53 -1.42 -3.06 25.31
N GLY A 54 -1.58 -3.00 23.98
CA GLY A 54 -0.46 -2.85 23.05
C GLY A 54 0.37 -1.57 23.26
N TRP A 55 -0.22 -0.51 23.81
CA TRP A 55 0.52 0.71 24.15
C TRP A 55 1.60 0.53 25.21
N SER A 56 1.46 -0.47 26.10
CA SER A 56 2.47 -0.76 27.14
C SER A 56 3.77 -1.33 26.57
N THR A 57 3.75 -1.82 25.32
CA THR A 57 4.93 -2.36 24.64
C THR A 57 5.74 -1.31 23.90
N VAL A 58 5.22 -0.08 23.79
CA VAL A 58 5.86 1.01 23.02
C VAL A 58 6.95 1.65 23.86
N ALA A 59 8.20 1.48 23.44
CA ALA A 59 9.33 2.22 24.01
C ALA A 59 9.43 3.63 23.41
N THR A 60 10.00 4.57 24.16
CA THR A 60 10.20 5.95 23.67
C THR A 60 11.07 5.99 22.41
N SER A 61 12.03 5.06 22.29
CA SER A 61 12.90 4.89 21.11
C SER A 61 12.14 4.53 19.84
N ASP A 62 10.98 3.88 19.96
CA ASP A 62 10.19 3.38 18.83
C ASP A 62 9.35 4.47 18.17
N ILE A 63 9.04 5.52 18.93
CA ILE A 63 8.10 6.57 18.51
C ILE A 63 8.64 7.31 17.28
N LEU A 64 9.90 7.75 17.31
CA LEU A 64 10.46 8.54 16.20
C LEU A 64 10.58 7.74 14.89
N PRO A 65 11.15 6.53 14.86
CA PRO A 65 11.19 5.73 13.63
C PRO A 65 9.79 5.42 13.09
N MET A 66 8.83 5.07 13.96
CA MET A 66 7.45 4.82 13.55
C MET A 66 6.74 6.07 13.03
N ALA A 67 6.97 7.22 13.66
CA ALA A 67 6.43 8.50 13.20
C ALA A 67 7.02 8.88 11.82
N LEU A 68 8.33 8.75 11.63
CA LEU A 68 8.98 8.98 10.32
C LEU A 68 8.47 8.00 9.26
N SER A 69 8.30 6.72 9.62
CA SER A 69 7.70 5.70 8.75
C SER A 69 6.27 6.09 8.33
N GLY A 70 5.47 6.61 9.25
CA GLY A 70 4.13 7.12 8.97
C GLY A 70 4.13 8.39 8.10
N LEU A 71 5.04 9.31 8.39
CA LEU A 71 5.17 10.56 7.63
C LEU A 71 5.61 10.29 6.18
N ILE A 72 6.63 9.47 5.97
CA ILE A 72 7.17 9.21 4.64
C ILE A 72 6.26 8.21 3.90
N GLY A 73 6.03 7.04 4.49
CA GLY A 73 5.32 5.96 3.82
C GLY A 73 3.84 6.25 3.60
N ILE A 74 3.17 6.91 4.56
CA ILE A 74 1.72 7.09 4.53
C ILE A 74 1.34 8.52 4.14
N PHE A 75 1.83 9.55 4.86
CA PHE A 75 1.42 10.92 4.53
C PHE A 75 1.88 11.30 3.12
N ILE A 76 3.15 11.12 2.77
CA ILE A 76 3.67 11.44 1.44
C ILE A 76 3.28 10.33 0.44
N GLY A 77 3.58 9.07 0.76
CA GLY A 77 3.44 7.94 -0.14
C GLY A 77 2.01 7.70 -0.59
N ASP A 78 1.06 7.55 0.32
CA ASP A 78 -0.35 7.34 -0.03
C ASP A 78 -0.98 8.54 -0.73
N THR A 79 -0.61 9.76 -0.32
CA THR A 79 -1.10 10.96 -1.00
C THR A 79 -0.64 11.00 -2.45
N ALA A 80 0.62 10.66 -2.71
CA ALA A 80 1.16 10.54 -4.06
C ALA A 80 0.50 9.39 -4.83
N LEU A 81 0.24 8.25 -4.18
CA LEU A 81 -0.47 7.11 -4.78
C LEU A 81 -1.88 7.48 -5.23
N PHE A 82 -2.67 8.16 -4.38
CA PHE A 82 -4.02 8.58 -4.76
C PHE A 82 -4.02 9.72 -5.79
N ALA A 83 -3.01 10.58 -5.76
CA ALA A 83 -2.84 11.58 -6.81
C ALA A 83 -2.47 10.91 -8.16
N CYS A 84 -1.65 9.86 -8.14
CA CYS A 84 -1.37 9.03 -9.30
C CYS A 84 -2.63 8.28 -9.77
N LEU A 85 -3.36 7.63 -8.84
CA LEU A 85 -4.62 6.92 -9.11
C LEU A 85 -5.65 7.82 -9.82
N ASN A 86 -5.81 9.05 -9.34
CA ASN A 86 -6.75 10.00 -9.90
C ASN A 86 -6.36 10.47 -11.32
N ARG A 87 -5.06 10.41 -11.67
CA ARG A 87 -4.54 10.80 -12.99
C ARG A 87 -4.46 9.64 -13.98
N MET A 88 -4.01 8.49 -13.53
CA MET A 88 -3.63 7.37 -14.41
C MET A 88 -4.55 6.16 -14.30
N GLY A 89 -5.49 6.18 -13.34
CA GLY A 89 -6.35 5.04 -13.04
C GLY A 89 -5.65 3.96 -12.20
N PRO A 90 -6.45 2.97 -11.70
CA PRO A 90 -5.99 2.00 -10.71
C PRO A 90 -4.89 1.07 -11.24
N ARG A 91 -4.92 0.76 -12.51
CA ARG A 91 -4.00 -0.20 -13.11
C ARG A 91 -2.59 0.38 -13.26
N GLN A 92 -2.44 1.57 -13.86
CA GLN A 92 -1.14 2.20 -14.05
C GLN A 92 -0.54 2.65 -12.72
N SER A 93 -1.35 3.16 -11.79
CA SER A 93 -0.90 3.50 -10.44
C SER A 93 -0.43 2.27 -9.68
N GLY A 94 -1.15 1.14 -9.80
CA GLY A 94 -0.75 -0.14 -9.22
C GLY A 94 0.59 -0.65 -9.76
N LEU A 95 0.84 -0.52 -11.08
CA LEU A 95 2.12 -0.86 -11.70
C LEU A 95 3.27 -0.07 -11.08
N LEU A 96 3.15 1.26 -11.11
CA LEU A 96 4.20 2.14 -10.59
C LEU A 96 4.43 1.89 -9.10
N PHE A 97 3.36 1.69 -8.35
CA PHE A 97 3.45 1.39 -6.94
C PHE A 97 4.14 0.05 -6.66
N SER A 98 3.92 -0.99 -7.48
CA SER A 98 4.57 -2.30 -7.33
C SER A 98 6.10 -2.23 -7.42
N CYS A 99 6.67 -1.18 -8.00
CA CYS A 99 8.10 -0.93 -7.99
C CYS A 99 8.67 -0.77 -6.57
N HIS A 100 7.82 -0.54 -5.55
CA HIS A 100 8.29 -0.51 -4.15
C HIS A 100 9.00 -1.78 -3.72
N ALA A 101 8.67 -2.94 -4.31
CA ALA A 101 9.35 -4.20 -4.04
C ALA A 101 10.83 -4.15 -4.43
N VAL A 102 11.15 -3.56 -5.59
CA VAL A 102 12.54 -3.39 -6.05
C VAL A 102 13.31 -2.45 -5.13
N PHE A 103 12.71 -1.30 -4.79
CA PHE A 103 13.33 -0.35 -3.87
C PHE A 103 13.54 -0.95 -2.48
N SER A 104 12.57 -1.72 -1.97
CA SER A 104 12.67 -2.40 -0.68
C SER A 104 13.76 -3.48 -0.67
N ALA A 105 13.87 -4.28 -1.75
CA ALA A 105 14.90 -5.31 -1.86
C ALA A 105 16.31 -4.69 -1.92
N VAL A 106 16.49 -3.64 -2.73
CA VAL A 106 17.76 -2.92 -2.83
C VAL A 106 18.15 -2.29 -1.49
N LEU A 107 17.21 -1.59 -0.84
CA LEU A 107 17.48 -0.97 0.47
C LEU A 107 17.70 -2.02 1.56
N GLY A 108 16.96 -3.12 1.56
CA GLY A 108 17.13 -4.23 2.50
C GLY A 108 18.51 -4.86 2.38
N TYR A 109 18.99 -5.07 1.15
CA TYR A 109 20.35 -5.57 0.91
C TYR A 109 21.43 -4.64 1.47
N PHE A 110 21.35 -3.34 1.15
CA PHE A 110 22.39 -2.38 1.58
C PHE A 110 22.34 -2.01 3.08
N LEU A 111 21.15 -1.92 3.67
CA LEU A 111 20.99 -1.43 5.04
C LEU A 111 20.91 -2.54 6.09
N PHE A 112 20.40 -3.70 5.73
CA PHE A 112 20.20 -4.83 6.66
C PHE A 112 21.01 -6.07 6.27
N SER A 113 21.82 -6.00 5.19
CA SER A 113 22.56 -7.16 4.65
C SER A 113 21.62 -8.34 4.34
N GLU A 114 20.37 -8.05 3.95
CA GLU A 114 19.41 -9.06 3.56
C GLU A 114 19.89 -9.73 2.26
N THR A 115 20.19 -11.02 2.31
CA THR A 115 20.58 -11.81 1.15
C THR A 115 19.44 -12.72 0.74
N MET A 116 19.29 -12.93 -0.55
CA MET A 116 18.33 -13.89 -1.09
C MET A 116 19.04 -15.18 -1.48
N THR A 117 18.45 -16.30 -1.11
CA THR A 117 18.85 -17.60 -1.64
C THR A 117 18.57 -17.67 -3.14
N ASN A 118 19.22 -18.59 -3.87
CA ASN A 118 18.95 -18.79 -5.30
C ASN A 118 17.46 -19.10 -5.57
N ARG A 119 16.81 -19.80 -4.68
CA ARG A 119 15.38 -20.10 -4.73
C ARG A 119 14.52 -18.83 -4.60
N GLU A 120 14.82 -18.00 -3.61
CA GLU A 120 14.12 -16.71 -3.40
C GLU A 120 14.36 -15.75 -4.56
N LEU A 121 15.57 -15.72 -5.12
CA LEU A 121 15.87 -14.91 -6.31
C LEU A 121 15.06 -15.38 -7.53
N MET A 122 14.96 -16.68 -7.77
CA MET A 122 14.16 -17.24 -8.86
C MET A 122 12.67 -16.94 -8.67
N GLY A 123 12.12 -17.21 -7.48
CA GLY A 123 10.72 -16.90 -7.16
C GLY A 123 10.40 -15.42 -7.29
N SER A 124 11.26 -14.55 -6.77
CA SER A 124 11.15 -13.10 -6.85
C SER A 124 11.14 -12.59 -8.29
N THR A 125 12.04 -13.12 -9.12
CA THR A 125 12.13 -12.79 -10.55
C THR A 125 10.84 -13.17 -11.28
N LEU A 126 10.30 -14.36 -11.01
CA LEU A 126 9.04 -14.82 -11.61
C LEU A 126 7.85 -13.94 -11.14
N VAL A 127 7.75 -13.62 -9.85
CA VAL A 127 6.70 -12.70 -9.35
C VAL A 127 6.80 -11.36 -10.08
N PHE A 128 8.00 -10.77 -10.14
CA PHE A 128 8.19 -9.46 -10.75
C PHE A 128 7.87 -9.46 -12.24
N ILE A 129 8.38 -10.43 -13.01
CA ILE A 129 8.07 -10.58 -14.44
C ILE A 129 6.56 -10.81 -14.64
N GLY A 130 5.94 -11.65 -13.83
CA GLY A 130 4.52 -11.93 -13.89
C GLY A 130 3.66 -10.68 -13.64
N VAL A 131 3.98 -9.90 -12.61
CA VAL A 131 3.30 -8.63 -12.30
C VAL A 131 3.45 -7.64 -13.45
N LEU A 132 4.68 -7.42 -13.94
CA LEU A 132 4.92 -6.53 -15.07
C LEU A 132 4.17 -6.98 -16.33
N SER A 133 4.24 -8.28 -16.66
CA SER A 133 3.56 -8.84 -17.83
C SER A 133 2.04 -8.66 -17.75
N ALA A 134 1.43 -8.95 -16.59
CA ALA A 134 0.00 -8.77 -16.38
C ALA A 134 -0.45 -7.32 -16.59
N ILE A 135 0.39 -6.37 -16.23
CA ILE A 135 0.05 -4.95 -16.30
C ILE A 135 0.35 -4.37 -17.69
N PHE A 136 1.52 -4.67 -18.30
CA PHE A 136 1.89 -4.14 -19.60
C PHE A 136 1.03 -4.71 -20.74
N PHE A 137 0.90 -6.03 -20.80
CA PHE A 137 0.22 -6.70 -21.90
C PHE A 137 -1.28 -6.90 -21.66
N GLY A 138 -1.72 -6.82 -20.42
CA GLY A 138 -3.14 -6.90 -20.09
C GLY A 138 -3.93 -5.64 -20.43
N ARG A 139 -3.34 -4.58 -21.01
CA ARG A 139 -4.00 -3.31 -21.28
C ARG A 139 -5.05 -3.43 -22.39
N GLU A 140 -6.29 -3.05 -22.10
CA GLU A 140 -7.33 -2.84 -23.12
C GLU A 140 -7.59 -1.34 -23.30
N LYS A 141 -7.44 -0.85 -24.52
CA LYS A 141 -7.60 0.57 -24.89
C LYS A 141 -9.02 1.12 -24.67
N SER A 142 -10.01 0.26 -24.46
CA SER A 142 -11.42 0.64 -24.32
C SER A 142 -11.91 0.80 -22.87
N HIS A 143 -11.08 0.51 -21.85
CA HIS A 143 -11.54 0.51 -20.47
C HIS A 143 -11.60 1.94 -19.89
N ARG A 144 -12.80 2.33 -19.43
CA ARG A 144 -13.08 3.62 -18.76
C ARG A 144 -12.17 3.93 -17.56
N LEU A 145 -11.55 2.90 -16.98
CA LEU A 145 -10.66 3.00 -15.81
C LEU A 145 -9.20 3.30 -16.17
N ASP A 146 -8.82 3.24 -17.47
CA ASP A 146 -7.45 3.40 -17.95
C ASP A 146 -7.20 4.77 -18.64
N SER A 147 -8.13 5.72 -18.49
CA SER A 147 -7.99 7.06 -19.08
C SER A 147 -7.00 7.89 -18.26
N VAL A 148 -5.89 8.29 -18.90
CA VAL A 148 -4.92 9.22 -18.32
C VAL A 148 -5.47 10.64 -18.39
N SER A 149 -5.52 11.35 -17.28
CA SER A 149 -5.89 12.77 -17.20
C SER A 149 -4.67 13.64 -16.87
N GLY A 150 -4.36 14.61 -17.73
CA GLY A 150 -3.23 15.53 -17.56
C GLY A 150 -1.89 14.99 -18.06
N HIS A 151 -0.78 15.54 -17.57
CA HIS A 151 0.56 15.18 -18.03
C HIS A 151 0.97 13.79 -17.52
N LEU A 152 1.30 12.88 -18.44
CA LEU A 152 1.76 11.51 -18.16
C LEU A 152 2.98 11.49 -17.23
N GLY A 153 3.97 12.36 -17.49
CA GLY A 153 5.19 12.44 -16.67
C GLY A 153 4.91 12.77 -15.20
N ALA A 154 3.92 13.63 -14.91
CA ALA A 154 3.52 13.94 -13.54
C ALA A 154 2.85 12.73 -12.86
N GLY A 155 2.07 11.94 -13.58
CA GLY A 155 1.48 10.70 -13.08
C GLY A 155 2.56 9.66 -12.74
N ILE A 156 3.54 9.47 -13.61
CA ILE A 156 4.69 8.56 -13.40
C ILE A 156 5.50 9.02 -12.18
N ALA A 157 5.85 10.31 -12.09
CA ALA A 157 6.60 10.84 -10.95
C ALA A 157 5.87 10.59 -9.62
N LEU A 158 4.56 10.80 -9.57
CA LEU A 158 3.75 10.53 -8.38
C LEU A 158 3.74 9.02 -8.00
N GLY A 159 3.60 8.14 -8.99
CA GLY A 159 3.62 6.70 -8.75
C GLY A 159 4.97 6.20 -8.25
N ILE A 160 6.08 6.67 -8.82
CA ILE A 160 7.44 6.35 -8.36
C ILE A 160 7.70 6.94 -6.97
N THR A 161 7.28 8.19 -6.72
CA THR A 161 7.35 8.78 -5.37
C THR A 161 6.62 7.92 -4.35
N ALA A 162 5.41 7.46 -4.67
CA ALA A 162 4.65 6.57 -3.80
C ALA A 162 5.41 5.26 -3.52
N ALA A 163 6.02 4.66 -4.55
CA ALA A 163 6.80 3.43 -4.42
C ALA A 163 8.04 3.61 -3.54
N ILE A 164 8.81 4.68 -3.74
CA ILE A 164 9.98 4.99 -2.92
C ILE A 164 9.57 5.26 -1.46
N CYS A 165 8.52 6.05 -1.25
CA CYS A 165 8.03 6.35 0.09
C CYS A 165 7.53 5.08 0.81
N GLN A 166 6.86 4.18 0.11
CA GLN A 166 6.43 2.89 0.67
C GLN A 166 7.64 2.04 1.10
N ALA A 167 8.67 1.95 0.26
CA ALA A 167 9.89 1.23 0.59
C ALA A 167 10.59 1.83 1.82
N LEU A 168 10.79 3.15 1.83
CA LEU A 168 11.39 3.85 2.98
C LEU A 168 10.56 3.70 4.25
N GLY A 169 9.23 3.70 4.13
CA GLY A 169 8.33 3.43 5.25
C GLY A 169 8.54 2.05 5.87
N GLY A 170 8.74 1.02 5.04
CA GLY A 170 9.06 -0.34 5.49
C GLY A 170 10.44 -0.43 6.14
N ILE A 171 11.45 0.18 5.52
CA ILE A 171 12.83 0.24 6.04
C ILE A 171 12.88 0.90 7.42
N LEU A 172 12.18 2.01 7.61
CA LEU A 172 12.12 2.70 8.91
C LEU A 172 11.35 1.90 9.97
N ALA A 173 10.36 1.11 9.57
CA ALA A 173 9.60 0.28 10.47
C ALA A 173 10.35 -0.98 10.91
N LYS A 174 11.15 -1.59 10.02
CA LYS A 174 11.79 -2.91 10.26
C LYS A 174 12.57 -3.00 11.56
N PRO A 175 13.49 -2.06 11.91
CA PRO A 175 14.26 -2.15 13.16
C PRO A 175 13.37 -2.15 14.42
N VAL A 176 12.24 -1.46 14.37
CA VAL A 176 11.28 -1.41 15.48
C VAL A 176 10.43 -2.68 15.52
N MET A 177 10.03 -3.19 14.36
CA MET A 177 9.18 -4.41 14.31
C MET A 177 9.88 -5.68 14.78
N VAL A 178 11.21 -5.73 14.83
CA VAL A 178 11.96 -6.84 15.41
C VAL A 178 12.12 -6.74 16.94
N THR A 179 11.67 -5.66 17.56
CA THR A 179 11.55 -5.54 19.02
C THR A 179 10.22 -6.11 19.50
N ASP A 180 9.95 -6.01 20.81
CA ASP A 180 8.72 -6.52 21.43
C ASP A 180 7.49 -5.61 21.24
N ILE A 181 7.59 -4.58 20.39
CA ILE A 181 6.47 -3.67 20.15
C ILE A 181 5.26 -4.42 19.54
N ASP A 182 4.07 -4.08 20.02
CA ASP A 182 2.82 -4.55 19.42
C ASP A 182 2.62 -3.95 18.03
N PRO A 183 2.44 -4.77 16.95
CA PRO A 183 2.27 -4.27 15.59
C PRO A 183 1.04 -3.39 15.38
N ILE A 184 0.01 -3.52 16.23
CA ILE A 184 -1.19 -2.68 16.17
C ILE A 184 -0.85 -1.29 16.73
N ALA A 185 -0.12 -1.23 17.86
CA ALA A 185 0.36 0.04 18.41
C ALA A 185 1.34 0.74 17.45
N ALA A 186 2.26 -0.01 16.84
CA ALA A 186 3.15 0.50 15.79
C ALA A 186 2.37 1.08 14.61
N SER A 187 1.35 0.37 14.12
CA SER A 187 0.46 0.85 13.06
C SER A 187 -0.33 2.08 13.50
N ALA A 188 -0.80 2.14 14.76
CA ALA A 188 -1.51 3.30 15.30
C ALA A 188 -0.62 4.55 15.27
N ILE A 189 0.65 4.47 15.70
CA ILE A 189 1.60 5.59 15.66
C ILE A 189 1.77 6.09 14.23
N ARG A 190 1.96 5.22 13.26
CA ARG A 190 2.10 5.57 11.84
C ARG A 190 0.88 6.30 11.29
N MET A 191 -0.32 5.77 11.57
CA MET A 191 -1.58 6.36 11.09
C MET A 191 -1.86 7.71 11.77
N LEU A 192 -1.63 7.80 13.08
CA LEU A 192 -1.81 9.03 13.84
C LEU A 192 -0.87 10.13 13.33
N THR A 193 0.39 9.82 13.08
CA THR A 193 1.37 10.77 12.52
C THR A 193 0.93 11.25 11.13
N ALA A 194 0.51 10.36 10.25
CA ALA A 194 0.01 10.74 8.94
C ALA A 194 -1.27 11.60 9.04
N PHE A 195 -2.18 11.29 9.95
CA PHE A 195 -3.38 12.08 10.19
C PHE A 195 -3.06 13.48 10.73
N ILE A 196 -2.13 13.58 11.69
CA ILE A 196 -1.64 14.87 12.23
C ILE A 196 -1.02 15.70 11.10
N ALA A 197 -0.12 15.12 10.30
CA ALA A 197 0.52 15.81 9.19
C ALA A 197 -0.50 16.34 8.16
N HIS A 198 -1.49 15.53 7.77
CA HIS A 198 -2.56 15.98 6.90
C HIS A 198 -3.42 17.08 7.51
N SER A 199 -3.69 17.00 8.82
CA SER A 199 -4.50 17.96 9.55
C SER A 199 -3.76 19.30 9.70
N THR A 200 -2.48 19.26 10.04
CA THR A 200 -1.62 20.45 10.08
C THR A 200 -1.56 21.13 8.72
N LEU A 201 -1.33 20.37 7.64
CA LEU A 201 -1.32 20.92 6.29
C LEU A 201 -2.67 21.55 5.91
N ARG A 202 -3.80 21.00 6.40
CA ARG A 202 -5.12 21.59 6.21
C ARG A 202 -5.29 22.90 6.99
N LEU A 203 -4.75 22.98 8.20
CA LEU A 203 -4.82 24.17 9.06
C LEU A 203 -3.95 25.31 8.54
N THR A 204 -2.82 25.04 7.87
CA THR A 204 -2.01 26.08 7.21
C THR A 204 -2.72 26.75 6.03
N GLY A 205 -3.90 26.28 5.67
CA GLY A 205 -4.68 26.85 4.57
C GLY A 205 -4.24 26.37 3.19
N TYR A 206 -3.29 25.41 3.09
CA TYR A 206 -2.80 24.90 1.82
C TYR A 206 -3.95 24.43 0.93
N ARG A 207 -4.01 24.99 -0.27
CA ARG A 207 -5.18 24.83 -1.17
C ARG A 207 -5.46 23.37 -1.53
N MET A 208 -4.42 22.58 -1.78
CA MET A 208 -4.57 21.15 -2.14
C MET A 208 -5.04 20.28 -0.98
N ALA A 209 -4.88 20.72 0.27
CA ALA A 209 -5.36 20.00 1.46
C ALA A 209 -6.87 20.19 1.71
N LYS A 210 -7.51 21.12 0.99
CA LYS A 210 -8.98 21.31 1.05
C LYS A 210 -9.66 20.20 0.25
N ALA A 211 -10.83 19.76 0.76
CA ALA A 211 -11.66 18.82 0.00
C ALA A 211 -12.23 19.51 -1.25
N THR A 212 -12.23 18.81 -2.36
CA THR A 212 -12.79 19.30 -3.63
C THR A 212 -14.31 19.42 -3.54
N GLN A 213 -14.95 18.47 -2.85
CA GLN A 213 -16.39 18.45 -2.59
C GLN A 213 -16.67 18.13 -1.12
N LYS A 214 -17.89 18.42 -0.66
CA LYS A 214 -18.32 18.11 0.72
C LYS A 214 -18.40 16.61 0.95
N MET A 215 -18.07 16.18 2.17
CA MET A 215 -18.26 14.79 2.60
C MET A 215 -19.76 14.44 2.59
N THR A 216 -20.09 13.31 1.97
CA THR A 216 -21.43 12.73 2.03
C THR A 216 -21.42 11.45 2.89
N PRO A 217 -22.55 11.00 3.47
CA PRO A 217 -22.61 9.77 4.25
C PRO A 217 -22.08 8.55 3.49
N THR A 218 -22.41 8.43 2.21
CA THR A 218 -21.95 7.32 1.37
C THR A 218 -20.43 7.36 1.17
N ILE A 219 -19.86 8.54 0.86
CA ILE A 219 -18.41 8.70 0.69
C ILE A 219 -17.69 8.43 2.01
N PHE A 220 -18.27 8.87 3.13
CA PHE A 220 -17.73 8.58 4.46
C PHE A 220 -17.72 7.08 4.75
N ALA A 221 -18.83 6.38 4.53
CA ALA A 221 -18.93 4.94 4.75
C ALA A 221 -17.91 4.17 3.92
N ILE A 222 -17.77 4.49 2.62
CA ILE A 222 -16.77 3.86 1.74
C ILE A 222 -15.35 4.15 2.25
N THR A 223 -15.06 5.40 2.64
CA THR A 223 -13.75 5.81 3.15
C THR A 223 -13.41 5.09 4.46
N PHE A 224 -14.39 4.95 5.36
CA PHE A 224 -14.25 4.25 6.64
C PHE A 224 -13.95 2.76 6.42
N VAL A 225 -14.75 2.06 5.61
CA VAL A 225 -14.55 0.63 5.31
C VAL A 225 -13.21 0.41 4.60
N ASN A 226 -12.85 1.29 3.65
CA ASN A 226 -11.56 1.26 2.98
C ASN A 226 -10.40 1.44 3.97
N GLY A 227 -10.50 2.42 4.87
CA GLY A 227 -9.51 2.65 5.92
C GLY A 227 -9.36 1.44 6.84
N PHE A 228 -10.47 0.83 7.24
CA PHE A 228 -10.47 -0.38 8.06
C PHE A 228 -9.76 -1.54 7.33
N LEU A 229 -10.17 -1.87 6.11
CA LEU A 229 -9.62 -2.99 5.37
C LEU A 229 -8.15 -2.79 5.00
N ALA A 230 -7.82 -1.66 4.37
CA ALA A 230 -6.49 -1.45 3.83
C ALA A 230 -5.45 -1.04 4.87
N MET A 231 -5.86 -0.19 5.83
CA MET A 231 -4.92 0.41 6.77
C MET A 231 -5.00 -0.21 8.16
N ALA A 232 -6.19 -0.38 8.73
CA ALA A 232 -6.26 -0.99 10.05
C ALA A 232 -5.87 -2.47 9.98
N VAL A 233 -6.41 -3.23 9.05
CA VAL A 233 -6.07 -4.65 8.90
C VAL A 233 -4.85 -4.84 8.01
N GLY A 234 -4.90 -4.41 6.75
CA GLY A 234 -3.86 -4.70 5.75
C GLY A 234 -2.47 -4.18 6.16
N MET A 235 -2.36 -2.92 6.64
CA MET A 235 -1.08 -2.38 7.07
C MET A 235 -0.57 -3.05 8.36
N THR A 236 -1.46 -3.42 9.27
CA THR A 236 -1.08 -4.17 10.48
C THR A 236 -0.56 -5.57 10.13
N LEU A 237 -1.15 -6.24 9.13
CA LEU A 237 -0.60 -7.50 8.61
C LEU A 237 0.83 -7.32 8.06
N ILE A 238 1.11 -6.21 7.38
CA ILE A 238 2.48 -5.88 6.93
C ILE A 238 3.41 -5.65 8.12
N MET A 239 2.97 -4.99 9.18
CA MET A 239 3.79 -4.83 10.39
C MET A 239 4.11 -6.18 11.05
N TYR A 240 3.12 -7.06 11.16
CA TYR A 240 3.36 -8.44 11.59
C TYR A 240 4.32 -9.19 10.67
N ALA A 241 4.15 -9.06 9.34
CA ALA A 241 5.05 -9.71 8.39
C ALA A 241 6.49 -9.20 8.49
N LEU A 242 6.69 -7.90 8.75
CA LEU A 242 8.02 -7.30 8.92
C LEU A 242 8.74 -7.75 10.21
N ARG A 243 8.03 -8.30 11.19
CA ARG A 243 8.65 -8.86 12.39
C ARG A 243 9.57 -10.03 12.03
N ASP A 244 9.08 -10.97 11.24
CA ASP A 244 9.75 -12.23 10.94
C ASP A 244 10.37 -12.28 9.54
N GLY A 245 9.85 -11.49 8.59
CA GLY A 245 10.24 -11.50 7.19
C GLY A 245 11.23 -10.39 6.82
N ASN A 246 12.06 -10.65 5.81
CA ASN A 246 12.91 -9.66 5.17
C ASN A 246 12.07 -8.56 4.51
N VAL A 247 12.52 -7.31 4.56
CA VAL A 247 11.77 -6.17 4.00
C VAL A 247 11.53 -6.37 2.50
N GLY A 248 12.55 -6.86 1.78
CA GLY A 248 12.44 -7.14 0.34
C GLY A 248 11.38 -8.19 0.03
N MET A 249 11.34 -9.30 0.81
CA MET A 249 10.36 -10.38 0.61
C MET A 249 8.93 -9.95 0.94
N VAL A 250 8.73 -9.26 2.06
CA VAL A 250 7.41 -8.72 2.45
C VAL A 250 6.90 -7.74 1.39
N ALA A 251 7.77 -6.85 0.90
CA ALA A 251 7.43 -5.91 -0.15
C ALA A 251 7.08 -6.62 -1.47
N LEU A 252 7.85 -7.64 -1.85
CA LEU A 252 7.60 -8.41 -3.07
C LEU A 252 6.23 -9.11 -3.02
N LEU A 253 5.93 -9.82 -1.93
CA LEU A 253 4.66 -10.52 -1.76
C LEU A 253 3.48 -9.54 -1.74
N SER A 254 3.62 -8.40 -1.08
CA SER A 254 2.57 -7.37 -1.08
C SER A 254 2.42 -6.67 -2.43
N SER A 255 3.46 -6.68 -3.28
CA SER A 255 3.39 -6.14 -4.66
C SER A 255 2.57 -6.99 -5.63
N THR A 256 2.10 -8.16 -5.22
CA THR A 256 1.14 -9.01 -5.99
C THR A 256 -0.27 -8.43 -6.03
N THR A 257 -0.54 -7.33 -5.33
CA THR A 257 -1.81 -6.60 -5.31
C THR A 257 -2.45 -6.43 -6.70
N PRO A 258 -1.75 -6.01 -7.78
CA PRO A 258 -2.35 -5.87 -9.11
C PRO A 258 -2.83 -7.19 -9.72
N ILE A 259 -2.23 -8.31 -9.35
CA ILE A 259 -2.63 -9.64 -9.80
C ILE A 259 -3.93 -10.04 -9.11
N MET A 260 -3.99 -9.85 -7.81
CA MET A 260 -5.21 -10.13 -7.02
C MET A 260 -6.37 -9.22 -7.42
N LEU A 261 -6.06 -8.05 -7.99
CA LEU A 261 -7.06 -7.12 -8.51
C LEU A 261 -7.75 -7.64 -9.78
N LEU A 262 -7.10 -8.49 -10.60
CA LEU A 262 -7.67 -8.97 -11.87
C LEU A 262 -9.01 -9.70 -11.71
N PRO A 263 -9.13 -10.73 -10.85
CA PRO A 263 -10.41 -11.41 -10.64
C PRO A 263 -11.47 -10.46 -10.04
N ILE A 264 -11.07 -9.51 -9.21
CA ILE A 264 -11.97 -8.54 -8.58
C ILE A 264 -12.53 -7.58 -9.64
N ILE A 265 -11.69 -7.07 -10.54
CA ILE A 265 -12.12 -6.23 -11.67
C ILE A 265 -13.07 -7.02 -12.57
N TRP A 266 -12.74 -8.26 -12.88
CA TRP A 266 -13.61 -9.12 -13.71
C TRP A 266 -14.99 -9.30 -13.08
N LEU A 267 -15.06 -9.62 -11.80
CA LEU A 267 -16.33 -9.75 -11.09
C LEU A 267 -17.13 -8.44 -11.05
N TYR A 268 -16.44 -7.32 -10.89
CA TYR A 268 -17.05 -6.00 -10.79
C TYR A 268 -17.53 -5.47 -12.14
N THR A 269 -16.70 -5.57 -13.18
CA THR A 269 -16.98 -5.00 -14.50
C THR A 269 -17.71 -5.96 -15.45
N LYS A 270 -17.74 -7.26 -15.09
CA LYS A 270 -18.21 -8.36 -15.95
C LYS A 270 -17.45 -8.50 -17.27
N GLN A 271 -16.30 -7.81 -17.40
CA GLN A 271 -15.41 -7.88 -18.55
C GLN A 271 -14.20 -8.71 -18.19
N CYS A 272 -13.98 -9.83 -18.92
CA CYS A 272 -12.85 -10.71 -18.66
C CYS A 272 -11.54 -9.98 -19.04
N PRO A 273 -10.56 -9.90 -18.12
CA PRO A 273 -9.23 -9.36 -18.46
C PRO A 273 -8.59 -10.14 -19.61
N ASN A 274 -7.73 -9.47 -20.38
CA ASN A 274 -7.01 -10.05 -21.51
C ASN A 274 -6.21 -11.29 -21.08
N ARG A 275 -6.09 -12.26 -22.01
CA ARG A 275 -5.29 -13.50 -21.83
C ARG A 275 -3.87 -13.24 -21.34
N TYR A 276 -3.24 -12.15 -21.77
CA TYR A 276 -1.89 -11.77 -21.33
C TYR A 276 -1.86 -11.30 -19.86
N ALA A 277 -2.92 -10.70 -19.36
CA ALA A 277 -3.04 -10.39 -17.93
C ALA A 277 -3.10 -11.67 -17.11
N TRP A 278 -3.86 -12.66 -17.54
CA TRP A 278 -3.96 -13.96 -16.87
C TRP A 278 -2.66 -14.78 -16.96
N SER A 279 -1.96 -14.76 -18.11
CA SER A 279 -0.65 -15.45 -18.20
C SER A 279 0.39 -14.83 -17.25
N GLY A 280 0.45 -13.49 -17.15
CA GLY A 280 1.30 -12.81 -16.18
C GLY A 280 0.92 -13.13 -14.74
N ALA A 281 -0.38 -13.17 -14.43
CA ALA A 281 -0.87 -13.58 -13.12
C ALA A 281 -0.44 -15.03 -12.77
N PHE A 282 -0.55 -15.96 -13.71
CA PHE A 282 -0.12 -17.34 -13.52
C PHE A 282 1.37 -17.45 -13.22
N VAL A 283 2.22 -16.75 -13.97
CA VAL A 283 3.67 -16.70 -13.73
C VAL A 283 3.98 -16.15 -12.34
N ALA A 284 3.29 -15.09 -11.92
CA ALA A 284 3.50 -14.53 -10.58
C ALA A 284 3.02 -15.47 -9.47
N VAL A 285 1.91 -16.20 -9.66
CA VAL A 285 1.44 -17.20 -8.70
C VAL A 285 2.44 -18.35 -8.57
N LEU A 286 3.03 -18.81 -9.68
CA LEU A 286 4.10 -19.80 -9.64
C LEU A 286 5.32 -19.29 -8.86
N GLY A 287 5.76 -18.04 -9.13
CA GLY A 287 6.84 -17.41 -8.39
C GLY A 287 6.53 -17.29 -6.89
N THR A 288 5.33 -16.90 -6.53
CA THR A 288 4.86 -16.86 -5.13
C THR A 288 4.87 -18.24 -4.49
N GLY A 289 4.45 -19.28 -5.23
CA GLY A 289 4.52 -20.66 -4.76
C GLY A 289 5.94 -21.08 -4.41
N ILE A 290 6.92 -20.75 -5.26
CA ILE A 290 8.36 -21.03 -5.02
C ILE A 290 8.85 -20.31 -3.75
N LEU A 291 8.34 -19.12 -3.45
CA LEU A 291 8.75 -18.34 -2.27
C LEU A 291 8.17 -18.88 -0.97
N VAL A 292 6.93 -19.38 -1.01
CA VAL A 292 6.18 -19.81 0.19
C VAL A 292 6.52 -21.26 0.57
N TYR A 293 6.75 -22.13 -0.39
CA TYR A 293 7.05 -23.56 -0.20
C TYR A 293 8.52 -23.91 -0.49
#